data_002a6b617ca3dfc29784a57124322ede
#
_entry.id   002a6b617ca3dfc29784a57124322ede
#
_cell.length_a   1.000
_cell.length_b   1.000
_cell.length_c   1.000
_cell.angle_alpha   90.00
_cell.angle_beta   90.00
_cell.angle_gamma   90.00
#
_symmetry.space_group_name_H-M   'P 1'
#
loop_
_entity.id
_entity.type
_entity.pdbx_description
1 polymer ?
#
loop_
_entity_poly.entity_id
_entity_poly.type
_entity_poly.pdbx_seq_one_letter_code
_entity_poly.pdbx_strand_id
1 'polypeptide(L)'
;MRHVAVVTGANHGIGAATAKRLAASGASVVVTSWRVPVDDNTGTPPQYNLNRMRPAGETVDEISAQGGSAAAIEADLSWPGAPAQIFDFAEATFGPVDILVNNATGWAAGDSFVPGRLDSAGRTTAPVTADLFDRTFAIDARASALLMAQFSRRFLARGGDWGRIVSLTSGGPQGFPGEVTYGAAKAALENYTMSAATELGKYGVTANVVRPPVTDTGWVNDQVRAFVTSDPQLVHVADPDDVAKVVAWLCSDQAGLVTASRVELS
;
A
#
# COMPACT_ATOMS: atom_id res chain seq x y z
N MET A 1 -23.21 5.75 9.00
CA MET A 1 -22.45 6.95 8.56
C MET A 1 -21.66 6.59 7.31
N ARG A 2 -21.36 7.54 6.47
CA ARG A 2 -20.53 7.32 5.29
C ARG A 2 -19.05 7.51 5.72
N HIS A 3 -18.26 6.43 5.75
CA HIS A 3 -16.86 6.52 6.15
C HIS A 3 -16.00 7.22 5.10
N VAL A 4 -14.95 7.88 5.55
CA VAL A 4 -13.95 8.51 4.68
C VAL A 4 -12.67 7.67 4.71
N ALA A 5 -12.21 7.26 3.54
CA ALA A 5 -11.01 6.46 3.37
C ALA A 5 -9.90 7.22 2.64
N VAL A 6 -8.67 7.08 3.12
CA VAL A 6 -7.45 7.47 2.41
C VAL A 6 -6.75 6.20 1.93
N VAL A 7 -6.51 6.08 0.63
CA VAL A 7 -5.76 4.96 0.03
C VAL A 7 -4.53 5.52 -0.67
N THR A 8 -3.34 5.12 -0.22
CA THR A 8 -2.09 5.61 -0.79
C THR A 8 -1.63 4.75 -1.98
N GLY A 9 -1.03 5.39 -3.01
CA GLY A 9 -0.61 4.69 -4.22
C GLY A 9 -1.78 4.06 -4.98
N ALA A 10 -2.92 4.79 -5.09
CA ALA A 10 -4.17 4.24 -5.57
C ALA A 10 -4.52 4.65 -7.01
N ASN A 11 -3.52 5.06 -7.80
CA ASN A 11 -3.67 5.31 -9.23
C ASN A 11 -3.62 4.04 -10.10
N HIS A 12 -3.15 2.90 -9.56
CA HIS A 12 -3.11 1.61 -10.25
C HIS A 12 -3.06 0.43 -9.28
N GLY A 13 -3.08 -0.79 -9.81
CA GLY A 13 -2.85 -2.03 -9.07
C GLY A 13 -3.77 -2.22 -7.86
N ILE A 14 -3.22 -2.77 -6.77
CA ILE A 14 -3.96 -3.09 -5.55
C ILE A 14 -4.62 -1.84 -4.95
N GLY A 15 -3.93 -0.71 -4.95
CA GLY A 15 -4.46 0.54 -4.41
C GLY A 15 -5.71 1.03 -5.15
N ALA A 16 -5.67 1.04 -6.50
CA ALA A 16 -6.84 1.42 -7.31
C ALA A 16 -8.00 0.44 -7.12
N ALA A 17 -7.75 -0.87 -7.11
CA ALA A 17 -8.77 -1.88 -6.86
C ALA A 17 -9.39 -1.71 -5.46
N THR A 18 -8.56 -1.45 -4.43
CA THR A 18 -9.02 -1.18 -3.07
C THR A 18 -9.89 0.07 -2.99
N ALA A 19 -9.47 1.17 -3.63
CA ALA A 19 -10.24 2.41 -3.67
C ALA A 19 -11.63 2.20 -4.29
N LYS A 20 -11.70 1.47 -5.41
CA LYS A 20 -12.97 1.11 -6.07
C LYS A 20 -13.88 0.28 -5.17
N ARG A 21 -13.35 -0.73 -4.48
CA ARG A 21 -14.13 -1.56 -3.57
C ARG A 21 -14.64 -0.82 -2.34
N LEU A 22 -13.82 0.04 -1.74
CA LEU A 22 -14.24 0.88 -0.62
C LEU A 22 -15.34 1.85 -1.05
N ALA A 23 -15.22 2.47 -2.23
CA ALA A 23 -16.25 3.34 -2.78
C ALA A 23 -17.55 2.57 -3.07
N ALA A 24 -17.47 1.36 -3.64
CA ALA A 24 -18.63 0.49 -3.87
C ALA A 24 -19.32 0.07 -2.56
N SER A 25 -18.58 0.00 -1.45
CA SER A 25 -19.12 -0.24 -0.11
C SER A 25 -19.69 1.03 0.56
N GLY A 26 -19.71 2.15 -0.14
CA GLY A 26 -20.31 3.42 0.31
C GLY A 26 -19.34 4.38 0.99
N ALA A 27 -18.05 4.11 1.05
CA ALA A 27 -17.06 5.07 1.55
C ALA A 27 -16.85 6.22 0.56
N SER A 28 -16.48 7.41 1.06
CA SER A 28 -15.88 8.47 0.26
C SER A 28 -14.35 8.27 0.26
N VAL A 29 -13.73 8.19 -0.91
CA VAL A 29 -12.33 7.74 -1.01
C VAL A 29 -11.43 8.85 -1.52
N VAL A 30 -10.37 9.15 -0.77
CA VAL A 30 -9.24 9.95 -1.26
C VAL A 30 -8.20 9.01 -1.87
N VAL A 31 -8.00 9.15 -3.16
CA VAL A 31 -7.00 8.43 -3.97
C VAL A 31 -5.73 9.26 -3.98
N THR A 32 -4.64 8.76 -3.40
CA THR A 32 -3.37 9.48 -3.51
C THR A 32 -2.40 8.79 -4.46
N SER A 33 -1.60 9.56 -5.16
CA SER A 33 -0.53 9.07 -6.02
C SER A 33 0.61 10.07 -6.10
N TRP A 34 1.73 9.60 -6.61
CA TRP A 34 2.82 10.43 -7.08
C TRP A 34 3.32 9.86 -8.41
N ARG A 35 3.30 10.68 -9.46
CA ARG A 35 3.77 10.27 -10.79
C ARG A 35 5.29 10.39 -10.83
N VAL A 36 5.97 9.28 -10.68
CA VAL A 36 7.43 9.23 -10.78
C VAL A 36 7.81 9.18 -12.25
N PRO A 37 8.63 10.12 -12.75
CA PRO A 37 9.16 10.04 -14.11
C PRO A 37 9.84 8.69 -14.35
N VAL A 38 9.65 8.12 -15.54
CA VAL A 38 10.30 6.87 -15.92
C VAL A 38 11.81 7.09 -15.97
N ASP A 39 12.53 6.39 -15.11
CA ASP A 39 13.96 6.24 -15.19
C ASP A 39 14.25 4.87 -15.83
N ASP A 40 14.83 4.87 -17.03
CA ASP A 40 15.11 3.65 -17.81
C ASP A 40 16.06 2.69 -17.09
N ASN A 41 16.76 3.15 -16.05
CA ASN A 41 17.70 2.36 -15.26
C ASN A 41 17.10 1.72 -13.99
N THR A 42 15.80 1.80 -13.76
CA THR A 42 15.20 1.28 -12.52
C THR A 42 15.09 -0.25 -12.46
N GLY A 43 15.35 -0.96 -13.55
CA GLY A 43 15.16 -2.42 -13.65
C GLY A 43 13.70 -2.87 -13.52
N THR A 44 12.75 -1.94 -13.48
CA THR A 44 11.31 -2.25 -13.41
C THR A 44 10.73 -2.47 -14.81
N PRO A 45 9.77 -3.39 -14.99
CA PRO A 45 9.15 -3.62 -16.29
C PRO A 45 8.47 -2.36 -16.87
N PRO A 46 8.52 -2.15 -18.21
CA PRO A 46 7.94 -0.96 -18.83
C PRO A 46 6.45 -0.76 -18.51
N GLN A 47 5.67 -1.83 -18.49
CA GLN A 47 4.24 -1.75 -18.15
C GLN A 47 4.00 -1.28 -16.72
N TYR A 48 4.83 -1.70 -15.76
CA TYR A 48 4.76 -1.22 -14.39
C TYR A 48 5.05 0.27 -14.29
N ASN A 49 6.06 0.75 -15.03
CA ASN A 49 6.40 2.17 -15.10
C ASN A 49 5.25 2.99 -15.70
N LEU A 50 4.63 2.53 -16.78
CA LEU A 50 3.45 3.16 -17.37
C LEU A 50 2.29 3.24 -16.36
N ASN A 51 2.03 2.16 -15.64
CA ASN A 51 0.97 2.13 -14.62
C ASN A 51 1.23 3.14 -13.49
N ARG A 52 2.49 3.28 -13.05
CA ARG A 52 2.87 4.28 -12.02
C ARG A 52 2.67 5.73 -12.48
N MET A 53 2.72 5.99 -13.78
CA MET A 53 2.52 7.32 -14.35
C MET A 53 1.04 7.66 -14.59
N ARG A 54 0.12 6.71 -14.42
CA ARG A 54 -1.32 6.98 -14.62
C ARG A 54 -1.79 8.06 -13.67
N PRO A 55 -2.58 9.04 -14.15
CA PRO A 55 -3.19 10.02 -13.27
C PRO A 55 -4.17 9.35 -12.30
N ALA A 56 -4.16 9.74 -11.03
CA ALA A 56 -5.13 9.24 -10.06
C ALA A 56 -6.59 9.62 -10.43
N GLY A 57 -6.78 10.64 -11.26
CA GLY A 57 -8.08 11.02 -11.82
C GLY A 57 -8.79 9.89 -12.55
N GLU A 58 -8.06 9.01 -13.26
CA GLU A 58 -8.66 7.86 -13.93
C GLU A 58 -9.38 6.92 -12.93
N THR A 59 -8.77 6.65 -11.78
CA THR A 59 -9.43 5.85 -10.72
C THR A 59 -10.64 6.58 -10.15
N VAL A 60 -10.59 7.91 -10.01
CA VAL A 60 -11.73 8.73 -9.55
C VAL A 60 -12.86 8.67 -10.56
N ASP A 61 -12.58 8.80 -11.86
CA ASP A 61 -13.57 8.72 -12.93
C ASP A 61 -14.25 7.35 -12.97
N GLU A 62 -13.48 6.25 -12.83
CA GLU A 62 -14.01 4.89 -12.75
C GLU A 62 -14.94 4.70 -11.54
N ILE A 63 -14.58 5.24 -10.37
CA ILE A 63 -15.42 5.22 -9.16
C ILE A 63 -16.69 6.03 -9.39
N SER A 64 -16.58 7.21 -9.95
CA SER A 64 -17.72 8.11 -10.22
C SER A 64 -18.70 7.52 -11.23
N ALA A 65 -18.19 6.86 -12.27
CA ALA A 65 -19.02 6.17 -13.26
C ALA A 65 -19.85 5.03 -12.66
N GLN A 66 -19.42 4.47 -11.52
CA GLN A 66 -20.14 3.45 -10.77
C GLN A 66 -21.02 4.03 -9.63
N GLY A 67 -21.17 5.35 -9.57
CA GLY A 67 -21.97 6.04 -8.56
C GLY A 67 -21.28 6.17 -7.19
N GLY A 68 -19.99 5.87 -7.10
CA GLY A 68 -19.17 6.07 -5.90
C GLY A 68 -18.73 7.52 -5.73
N SER A 69 -18.06 7.81 -4.61
CA SER A 69 -17.53 9.13 -4.30
C SER A 69 -16.02 9.04 -4.08
N ALA A 70 -15.25 9.76 -4.89
CA ALA A 70 -13.81 9.83 -4.75
C ALA A 70 -13.26 11.20 -5.14
N ALA A 71 -12.08 11.52 -4.62
CA ALA A 71 -11.28 12.67 -5.02
C ALA A 71 -9.79 12.27 -5.06
N ALA A 72 -9.01 12.91 -5.90
CA ALA A 72 -7.59 12.61 -6.05
C ALA A 72 -6.72 13.76 -5.53
N ILE A 73 -5.59 13.38 -4.93
CA ILE A 73 -4.50 14.30 -4.60
C ILE A 73 -3.16 13.69 -5.02
N GLU A 74 -2.34 14.48 -5.70
CA GLU A 74 -0.96 14.11 -5.98
C GLU A 74 -0.08 14.57 -4.81
N ALA A 75 0.64 13.64 -4.20
CA ALA A 75 1.47 13.90 -3.02
C ALA A 75 2.71 13.01 -3.02
N ASP A 76 3.88 13.64 -2.93
CA ASP A 76 5.16 12.93 -2.78
C ASP A 76 5.35 12.49 -1.34
N LEU A 77 5.18 11.21 -1.07
CA LEU A 77 5.36 10.63 0.26
C LEU A 77 6.81 10.64 0.76
N SER A 78 7.78 10.95 -0.09
CA SER A 78 9.15 11.19 0.36
C SER A 78 9.29 12.51 1.12
N TRP A 79 8.38 13.47 0.88
CA TRP A 79 8.31 14.70 1.63
C TRP A 79 7.60 14.51 2.98
N PRO A 80 8.23 14.84 4.13
CA PRO A 80 7.63 14.58 5.44
C PRO A 80 6.30 15.32 5.71
N GLY A 81 5.99 16.38 4.96
CA GLY A 81 4.73 17.13 5.08
C GLY A 81 3.55 16.51 4.33
N ALA A 82 3.81 15.60 3.39
CA ALA A 82 2.76 14.99 2.57
C ALA A 82 1.63 14.31 3.37
N PRO A 83 1.91 13.57 4.46
CA PRO A 83 0.85 12.99 5.28
C PRO A 83 -0.14 14.02 5.83
N ALA A 84 0.33 15.17 6.31
CA ALA A 84 -0.54 16.23 6.80
C ALA A 84 -1.38 16.82 5.66
N GLN A 85 -0.76 17.10 4.52
CA GLN A 85 -1.44 17.61 3.31
C GLN A 85 -2.55 16.68 2.83
N ILE A 86 -2.32 15.36 2.82
CA ILE A 86 -3.32 14.36 2.42
C ILE A 86 -4.52 14.39 3.36
N PHE A 87 -4.30 14.43 4.67
CA PHE A 87 -5.39 14.46 5.64
C PHE A 87 -6.14 15.79 5.62
N ASP A 88 -5.46 16.94 5.46
CA ASP A 88 -6.11 18.24 5.29
C ASP A 88 -7.02 18.25 4.07
N PHE A 89 -6.55 17.71 2.93
CA PHE A 89 -7.35 17.57 1.73
C PHE A 89 -8.55 16.64 1.94
N ALA A 90 -8.36 15.49 2.58
CA ALA A 90 -9.43 14.53 2.84
C ALA A 90 -10.53 15.14 3.71
N GLU A 91 -10.15 15.80 4.80
CA GLU A 91 -11.08 16.42 5.75
C GLU A 91 -11.82 17.62 5.12
N ALA A 92 -11.16 18.41 4.30
CA ALA A 92 -11.80 19.51 3.59
C ALA A 92 -12.79 19.03 2.51
N THR A 93 -12.54 17.86 1.91
CA THR A 93 -13.36 17.33 0.80
C THR A 93 -14.54 16.49 1.29
N PHE A 94 -14.30 15.59 2.25
CA PHE A 94 -15.28 14.57 2.65
C PHE A 94 -15.56 14.53 4.15
N GLY A 95 -14.75 15.19 4.95
CA GLY A 95 -14.81 15.14 6.41
C GLY A 95 -13.78 14.19 7.02
N PRO A 96 -13.94 13.87 8.32
CA PRO A 96 -12.96 13.13 9.10
C PRO A 96 -12.65 11.76 8.54
N VAL A 97 -11.34 11.39 8.50
CA VAL A 97 -10.87 10.11 7.97
C VAL A 97 -11.07 8.99 9.00
N ASP A 98 -11.75 7.92 8.59
CA ASP A 98 -12.02 6.72 9.39
C ASP A 98 -11.20 5.51 8.95
N ILE A 99 -10.76 5.49 7.69
CA ILE A 99 -10.05 4.37 7.08
C ILE A 99 -8.74 4.86 6.48
N LEU A 100 -7.63 4.21 6.84
CA LEU A 100 -6.32 4.44 6.24
C LEU A 100 -5.79 3.13 5.63
N VAL A 101 -5.50 3.16 4.32
CA VAL A 101 -4.83 2.06 3.63
C VAL A 101 -3.43 2.50 3.18
N ASN A 102 -2.39 1.99 3.84
CA ASN A 102 -1.00 2.18 3.49
C ASN A 102 -0.61 1.17 2.40
N ASN A 103 -0.75 1.55 1.14
CA ASN A 103 -0.45 0.71 -0.02
C ASN A 103 0.71 1.26 -0.87
N ALA A 104 0.96 2.57 -0.86
CA ALA A 104 2.05 3.16 -1.62
C ALA A 104 3.41 2.51 -1.32
N THR A 105 4.26 2.43 -2.34
CA THR A 105 5.62 1.91 -2.21
C THR A 105 6.61 2.71 -3.04
N GLY A 106 7.80 2.89 -2.48
CA GLY A 106 9.00 3.39 -3.16
C GLY A 106 9.80 2.28 -3.86
N TRP A 107 9.20 1.10 -4.04
CA TRP A 107 9.88 -0.04 -4.64
C TRP A 107 10.56 0.30 -5.97
N ALA A 108 11.80 -0.12 -6.09
CA ALA A 108 12.65 -0.01 -7.26
C ALA A 108 13.27 -1.38 -7.56
N ALA A 109 14.27 -1.43 -8.45
CA ALA A 109 15.04 -2.65 -8.68
C ALA A 109 15.61 -3.20 -7.37
N GLY A 110 15.67 -4.54 -7.29
CA GLY A 110 16.10 -5.24 -6.09
C GLY A 110 17.56 -5.02 -5.73
N ASP A 111 17.85 -5.07 -4.44
CA ASP A 111 19.18 -4.96 -3.88
C ASP A 111 19.55 -6.18 -3.03
N SER A 112 20.85 -6.42 -2.89
CA SER A 112 21.36 -7.62 -2.21
C SER A 112 22.70 -7.38 -1.53
N PHE A 113 22.98 -8.11 -0.44
CA PHE A 113 24.32 -8.20 0.12
C PHE A 113 25.30 -9.01 -0.77
N VAL A 114 24.76 -9.71 -1.79
CA VAL A 114 25.54 -10.42 -2.81
C VAL A 114 25.08 -9.92 -4.18
N PRO A 115 25.51 -8.70 -4.59
CA PRO A 115 25.05 -8.10 -5.84
C PRO A 115 25.51 -8.87 -7.08
N GLY A 116 24.85 -8.59 -8.21
CA GLY A 116 25.17 -9.23 -9.50
C GLY A 116 24.52 -10.60 -9.72
N ARG A 117 23.70 -11.08 -8.77
CA ARG A 117 22.88 -12.29 -8.96
C ARG A 117 21.53 -11.95 -9.56
N LEU A 118 20.93 -12.92 -10.23
CA LEU A 118 19.54 -12.80 -10.67
C LEU A 118 18.60 -13.08 -9.50
N ASP A 119 17.57 -12.27 -9.36
CA ASP A 119 16.44 -12.52 -8.46
C ASP A 119 15.43 -13.52 -9.11
N SER A 120 14.33 -13.82 -8.40
CA SER A 120 13.28 -14.71 -8.88
C SER A 120 12.52 -14.19 -10.12
N ALA A 121 12.64 -12.89 -10.43
CA ALA A 121 12.08 -12.28 -11.62
C ALA A 121 13.10 -12.16 -12.78
N GLY A 122 14.31 -12.72 -12.60
CA GLY A 122 15.40 -12.68 -13.58
C GLY A 122 16.11 -11.32 -13.71
N ARG A 123 15.98 -10.45 -12.70
CA ARG A 123 16.62 -9.14 -12.68
C ARG A 123 17.97 -9.23 -11.95
N THR A 124 18.97 -8.52 -12.45
CA THR A 124 20.25 -8.41 -11.75
C THR A 124 20.12 -7.53 -10.51
N THR A 125 20.48 -8.08 -9.35
CA THR A 125 20.43 -7.34 -8.09
C THR A 125 21.58 -6.33 -7.98
N ALA A 126 21.26 -5.13 -7.46
CA ALA A 126 22.20 -4.06 -7.15
C ALA A 126 22.82 -4.24 -5.75
N PRO A 127 23.93 -3.56 -5.42
CA PRO A 127 24.38 -3.46 -4.03
C PRO A 127 23.41 -2.60 -3.21
N VAL A 128 23.36 -2.84 -1.90
CA VAL A 128 22.71 -1.93 -0.94
C VAL A 128 23.44 -0.61 -0.92
N THR A 129 22.70 0.50 -1.12
CA THR A 129 23.25 1.87 -1.10
C THR A 129 22.44 2.77 -0.18
N ALA A 130 23.08 3.84 0.33
CA ALA A 130 22.38 4.83 1.15
C ALA A 130 21.21 5.47 0.40
N ASP A 131 21.38 5.81 -0.87
CA ASP A 131 20.33 6.45 -1.68
C ASP A 131 19.10 5.55 -1.85
N LEU A 132 19.31 4.24 -2.12
CA LEU A 132 18.22 3.28 -2.23
C LEU A 132 17.53 3.08 -0.87
N PHE A 133 18.32 2.97 0.20
CA PHE A 133 17.81 2.88 1.57
C PHE A 133 16.93 4.09 1.91
N ASP A 134 17.48 5.32 1.77
CA ASP A 134 16.79 6.54 2.13
C ASP A 134 15.47 6.71 1.35
N ARG A 135 15.50 6.46 0.04
CA ARG A 135 14.31 6.52 -0.81
C ARG A 135 13.24 5.51 -0.41
N THR A 136 13.63 4.26 -0.20
CA THR A 136 12.68 3.19 0.13
C THR A 136 12.09 3.40 1.52
N PHE A 137 12.92 3.68 2.52
CA PHE A 137 12.46 3.94 3.88
C PHE A 137 11.63 5.23 4.00
N ALA A 138 11.92 6.24 3.19
CA ALA A 138 11.13 7.47 3.17
C ALA A 138 9.65 7.18 2.85
N ILE A 139 9.38 6.30 1.91
CA ILE A 139 8.01 6.02 1.43
C ILE A 139 7.41 4.84 2.22
N ASP A 140 8.07 3.69 2.26
CA ASP A 140 7.47 2.46 2.79
C ASP A 140 7.40 2.43 4.32
N ALA A 141 8.36 3.03 5.02
CA ALA A 141 8.41 3.06 6.48
C ALA A 141 7.98 4.43 7.06
N ARG A 142 8.74 5.49 6.78
CA ARG A 142 8.53 6.80 7.38
C ARG A 142 7.17 7.40 7.05
N ALA A 143 6.79 7.42 5.76
CA ALA A 143 5.51 8.01 5.36
C ALA A 143 4.34 7.24 5.95
N SER A 144 4.40 5.92 5.96
CA SER A 144 3.36 5.08 6.57
C SER A 144 3.21 5.34 8.07
N ALA A 145 4.32 5.48 8.80
CA ALA A 145 4.29 5.86 10.21
C ALA A 145 3.67 7.25 10.43
N LEU A 146 4.06 8.23 9.60
CA LEU A 146 3.52 9.59 9.70
C LEU A 146 2.04 9.68 9.28
N LEU A 147 1.57 8.87 8.33
CA LEU A 147 0.15 8.73 7.98
C LEU A 147 -0.65 8.15 9.17
N MET A 148 -0.15 7.11 9.82
CA MET A 148 -0.75 6.57 11.04
C MET A 148 -0.75 7.60 12.18
N ALA A 149 0.30 8.40 12.33
CA ALA A 149 0.36 9.49 13.30
C ALA A 149 -0.67 10.60 13.01
N GLN A 150 -0.86 10.99 11.73
CA GLN A 150 -1.91 11.93 11.35
C GLN A 150 -3.31 11.36 11.63
N PHE A 151 -3.52 10.10 11.26
CA PHE A 151 -4.77 9.40 11.54
C PHE A 151 -5.07 9.40 13.04
N SER A 152 -4.17 8.89 13.87
CA SER A 152 -4.40 8.75 15.31
C SER A 152 -4.64 10.09 16.00
N ARG A 153 -3.82 11.10 15.71
CA ARG A 153 -3.96 12.44 16.29
C ARG A 153 -5.33 13.05 16.00
N ARG A 154 -5.78 13.00 14.75
CA ARG A 154 -7.07 13.58 14.31
C ARG A 154 -8.24 12.74 14.80
N PHE A 155 -8.13 11.43 14.74
CA PHE A 155 -9.12 10.49 15.22
C PHE A 155 -9.41 10.69 16.72
N LEU A 156 -8.36 10.76 17.54
CA LEU A 156 -8.49 10.96 18.99
C LEU A 156 -9.01 12.38 19.32
N ALA A 157 -8.55 13.40 18.62
CA ALA A 157 -8.99 14.78 18.85
C ALA A 157 -10.50 14.98 18.64
N ARG A 158 -11.11 14.21 17.74
CA ARG A 158 -12.56 14.26 17.46
C ARG A 158 -13.39 13.29 18.32
N GLY A 159 -12.75 12.50 19.20
CA GLY A 159 -13.42 11.45 19.97
C GLY A 159 -13.97 10.31 19.12
N GLY A 160 -13.23 9.92 18.07
CA GLY A 160 -13.62 8.80 17.19
C GLY A 160 -13.70 7.47 17.95
N ASP A 161 -14.64 6.61 17.57
CA ASP A 161 -14.93 5.32 18.21
C ASP A 161 -14.95 4.14 17.22
N TRP A 162 -14.75 4.42 15.94
CA TRP A 162 -14.65 3.42 14.87
C TRP A 162 -13.58 3.84 13.86
N GLY A 163 -12.57 2.99 13.64
CA GLY A 163 -11.52 3.26 12.67
C GLY A 163 -10.85 1.99 12.15
N ARG A 164 -10.25 2.08 10.95
CA ARG A 164 -9.56 0.95 10.28
C ARG A 164 -8.23 1.40 9.70
N ILE A 165 -7.19 0.64 9.98
CA ILE A 165 -5.87 0.80 9.37
C ILE A 165 -5.50 -0.54 8.72
N VAL A 166 -5.17 -0.52 7.43
CA VAL A 166 -4.66 -1.69 6.72
C VAL A 166 -3.37 -1.30 6.00
N SER A 167 -2.31 -2.09 6.21
CA SER A 167 -1.01 -1.87 5.59
C SER A 167 -0.61 -3.03 4.70
N LEU A 168 -0.18 -2.75 3.46
CA LEU A 168 0.29 -3.76 2.51
C LEU A 168 1.79 -4.00 2.75
N THR A 169 2.15 -5.24 3.06
CA THR A 169 3.53 -5.69 3.29
C THR A 169 4.05 -6.58 2.17
N SER A 170 5.29 -7.00 2.29
CA SER A 170 5.95 -7.95 1.41
C SER A 170 7.11 -8.62 2.15
N GLY A 171 7.74 -9.62 1.52
CA GLY A 171 8.80 -10.40 2.16
C GLY A 171 8.26 -11.47 3.10
N GLY A 172 9.11 -12.06 3.90
CA GLY A 172 8.75 -13.16 4.79
C GLY A 172 9.58 -13.18 6.09
N PRO A 173 9.32 -14.14 6.98
CA PRO A 173 10.02 -14.24 8.27
C PRO A 173 11.51 -14.53 8.13
N GLN A 174 11.96 -15.01 6.98
CA GLN A 174 13.37 -15.27 6.67
C GLN A 174 14.06 -14.10 5.94
N GLY A 175 13.44 -12.91 5.94
CA GLY A 175 13.90 -11.76 5.19
C GLY A 175 13.44 -11.76 3.73
N PHE A 176 14.03 -10.89 2.92
CA PHE A 176 13.69 -10.78 1.50
C PHE A 176 14.97 -10.73 0.64
N PRO A 177 15.65 -11.87 0.44
CA PRO A 177 16.84 -11.93 -0.41
C PRO A 177 16.58 -11.42 -1.82
N GLY A 178 17.44 -10.53 -2.31
CA GLY A 178 17.27 -9.86 -3.61
C GLY A 178 16.47 -8.55 -3.54
N GLU A 179 15.81 -8.27 -2.41
CA GLU A 179 15.08 -7.03 -2.13
C GLU A 179 15.27 -6.65 -0.65
N VAL A 180 16.52 -6.64 -0.16
CA VAL A 180 16.81 -6.56 1.28
C VAL A 180 16.39 -5.24 1.90
N THR A 181 16.58 -4.12 1.22
CA THR A 181 16.15 -2.80 1.71
C THR A 181 14.63 -2.68 1.72
N TYR A 182 13.97 -3.14 0.67
CA TYR A 182 12.52 -3.14 0.58
C TYR A 182 11.89 -4.03 1.66
N GLY A 183 12.38 -5.26 1.81
CA GLY A 183 11.92 -6.16 2.87
C GLY A 183 12.08 -5.59 4.28
N ALA A 184 13.20 -4.92 4.55
CA ALA A 184 13.44 -4.25 5.82
C ALA A 184 12.46 -3.08 6.07
N ALA A 185 12.18 -2.27 5.05
CA ALA A 185 11.21 -1.18 5.15
C ALA A 185 9.78 -1.70 5.39
N LYS A 186 9.41 -2.81 4.74
CA LYS A 186 8.12 -3.49 4.97
C LYS A 186 8.02 -4.11 6.36
N ALA A 187 9.10 -4.67 6.91
CA ALA A 187 9.13 -5.13 8.28
C ALA A 187 8.95 -3.97 9.29
N ALA A 188 9.52 -2.81 9.01
CA ALA A 188 9.27 -1.61 9.81
C ALA A 188 7.79 -1.17 9.75
N LEU A 189 7.18 -1.16 8.56
CA LEU A 189 5.75 -0.89 8.39
C LEU A 189 4.86 -1.85 9.19
N GLU A 190 5.18 -3.16 9.18
CA GLU A 190 4.47 -4.16 9.98
C GLU A 190 4.51 -3.81 11.45
N ASN A 191 5.70 -3.48 11.98
CA ASN A 191 5.87 -3.13 13.39
C ASN A 191 5.07 -1.87 13.77
N TYR A 192 5.08 -0.82 12.93
CA TYR A 192 4.25 0.36 13.16
C TYR A 192 2.75 0.03 13.17
N THR A 193 2.30 -0.85 12.28
CA THR A 193 0.90 -1.25 12.21
C THR A 193 0.48 -2.05 13.45
N MET A 194 1.33 -2.96 13.94
CA MET A 194 1.08 -3.70 15.19
C MET A 194 1.07 -2.78 16.41
N SER A 195 1.95 -1.77 16.45
CA SER A 195 1.93 -0.74 17.50
C SER A 195 0.63 0.06 17.46
N ALA A 196 0.18 0.49 16.29
CA ALA A 196 -1.09 1.19 16.11
C ALA A 196 -2.29 0.32 16.58
N ALA A 197 -2.29 -0.98 16.29
CA ALA A 197 -3.33 -1.90 16.75
C ALA A 197 -3.41 -1.94 18.28
N THR A 198 -2.26 -2.03 18.94
CA THR A 198 -2.17 -2.10 20.41
C THR A 198 -2.60 -0.80 21.06
N GLU A 199 -2.12 0.34 20.56
CA GLU A 199 -2.36 1.64 21.18
C GLU A 199 -3.78 2.17 20.93
N LEU A 200 -4.32 1.92 19.71
CA LEU A 200 -5.60 2.48 19.27
C LEU A 200 -6.79 1.52 19.48
N GLY A 201 -6.56 0.26 19.80
CA GLY A 201 -7.63 -0.74 19.94
C GLY A 201 -8.71 -0.34 20.95
N LYS A 202 -8.34 0.24 22.09
CA LYS A 202 -9.30 0.72 23.11
C LYS A 202 -10.19 1.88 22.64
N TYR A 203 -9.85 2.50 21.52
CA TYR A 203 -10.65 3.57 20.89
C TYR A 203 -11.47 3.07 19.68
N GLY A 204 -11.61 1.76 19.50
CA GLY A 204 -12.39 1.17 18.40
C GLY A 204 -11.67 1.09 17.05
N VAL A 205 -10.35 1.29 17.01
CA VAL A 205 -9.56 1.14 15.79
C VAL A 205 -9.00 -0.27 15.70
N THR A 206 -9.21 -0.93 14.56
CA THR A 206 -8.44 -2.13 14.19
C THR A 206 -7.31 -1.76 13.24
N ALA A 207 -6.15 -2.40 13.41
CA ALA A 207 -5.03 -2.23 12.50
C ALA A 207 -4.44 -3.59 12.13
N ASN A 208 -4.33 -3.86 10.84
CA ASN A 208 -3.91 -5.15 10.30
C ASN A 208 -2.91 -4.98 9.15
N VAL A 209 -2.13 -6.01 8.92
CA VAL A 209 -1.20 -6.11 7.80
C VAL A 209 -1.71 -7.18 6.83
N VAL A 210 -1.66 -6.88 5.55
CA VAL A 210 -1.93 -7.84 4.47
C VAL A 210 -0.65 -8.08 3.69
N ARG A 211 -0.23 -9.33 3.58
CA ARG A 211 0.82 -9.76 2.66
C ARG A 211 0.16 -10.39 1.42
N PRO A 212 0.17 -9.67 0.28
CA PRO A 212 -0.37 -10.22 -0.95
C PRO A 212 0.53 -11.34 -1.49
N PRO A 213 -0.01 -12.27 -2.29
CA PRO A 213 0.80 -13.17 -3.10
C PRO A 213 1.45 -12.39 -4.24
N VAL A 214 2.12 -13.08 -5.14
CA VAL A 214 2.55 -12.49 -6.42
C VAL A 214 1.32 -11.95 -7.14
N THR A 215 1.20 -10.63 -7.22
CA THR A 215 0.03 -9.93 -7.76
C THR A 215 0.42 -9.15 -9.01
N ASP A 216 -0.32 -9.30 -10.09
CA ASP A 216 0.00 -8.64 -11.36
C ASP A 216 -0.46 -7.18 -11.36
N THR A 217 0.46 -6.30 -11.02
CA THR A 217 0.28 -4.84 -11.14
C THR A 217 1.03 -4.25 -12.35
N GLY A 218 1.43 -5.11 -13.29
CA GLY A 218 2.19 -4.77 -14.49
C GLY A 218 3.70 -5.11 -14.41
N TRP A 219 4.15 -5.71 -13.30
CA TRP A 219 5.55 -6.12 -13.13
C TRP A 219 5.77 -7.61 -13.42
N VAL A 220 4.72 -8.40 -13.50
CA VAL A 220 4.78 -9.85 -13.72
C VAL A 220 5.13 -10.14 -15.18
N ASN A 221 6.26 -10.83 -15.37
CA ASN A 221 6.74 -11.32 -16.66
C ASN A 221 6.64 -12.85 -16.73
N ASP A 222 7.05 -13.44 -17.86
CA ASP A 222 7.00 -14.90 -18.06
C ASP A 222 7.87 -15.67 -17.07
N GLN A 223 9.00 -15.11 -16.62
CA GLN A 223 9.87 -15.73 -15.62
C GLN A 223 9.19 -15.78 -14.24
N VAL A 224 8.52 -14.70 -13.85
CA VAL A 224 7.72 -14.67 -12.61
C VAL A 224 6.58 -15.69 -12.68
N ARG A 225 5.88 -15.79 -13.82
CA ARG A 225 4.81 -16.78 -14.02
C ARG A 225 5.36 -18.21 -13.92
N ALA A 226 6.50 -18.49 -14.55
CA ALA A 226 7.16 -19.79 -14.47
C ALA A 226 7.60 -20.11 -13.02
N PHE A 227 8.14 -19.13 -12.29
CA PHE A 227 8.51 -19.27 -10.89
C PHE A 227 7.29 -19.63 -10.04
N VAL A 228 6.18 -18.87 -10.15
CA VAL A 228 4.94 -19.15 -9.41
C VAL A 228 4.40 -20.55 -9.71
N THR A 229 4.44 -20.97 -10.99
CA THR A 229 4.00 -22.31 -11.38
C THR A 229 4.86 -23.44 -10.80
N SER A 230 6.15 -23.16 -10.56
CA SER A 230 7.10 -24.17 -10.05
C SER A 230 7.16 -24.26 -8.52
N ASP A 231 6.65 -23.26 -7.81
CA ASP A 231 6.68 -23.20 -6.35
C ASP A 231 5.36 -23.75 -5.77
N PRO A 232 5.38 -24.91 -5.06
CA PRO A 232 4.17 -25.51 -4.51
C PRO A 232 3.51 -24.71 -3.38
N GLN A 233 4.17 -23.67 -2.86
CA GLN A 233 3.62 -22.77 -1.85
C GLN A 233 2.84 -21.61 -2.47
N LEU A 234 2.96 -21.38 -3.77
CA LEU A 234 2.28 -20.32 -4.50
C LEU A 234 1.14 -20.92 -5.31
N VAL A 235 -0.07 -20.39 -5.14
CA VAL A 235 -1.28 -20.96 -5.79
C VAL A 235 -1.39 -20.44 -7.23
N HIS A 236 -1.27 -19.12 -7.42
CA HIS A 236 -1.36 -18.47 -8.73
C HIS A 236 -0.85 -17.03 -8.65
N VAL A 237 -0.70 -16.40 -9.82
CA VAL A 237 -0.54 -14.95 -9.91
C VAL A 237 -1.91 -14.31 -9.69
N ALA A 238 -2.06 -13.57 -8.60
CA ALA A 238 -3.33 -12.96 -8.23
C ALA A 238 -3.60 -11.67 -9.06
N ASP A 239 -4.88 -11.37 -9.23
CA ASP A 239 -5.30 -10.05 -9.69
C ASP A 239 -5.33 -9.05 -8.52
N PRO A 240 -5.08 -7.75 -8.79
CA PRO A 240 -5.21 -6.70 -7.78
C PRO A 240 -6.55 -6.69 -7.04
N ASP A 241 -7.63 -7.06 -7.73
CA ASP A 241 -8.97 -7.11 -7.18
C ASP A 241 -9.14 -8.21 -6.12
N ASP A 242 -8.43 -9.34 -6.25
CA ASP A 242 -8.48 -10.41 -5.25
C ASP A 242 -7.91 -9.95 -3.91
N VAL A 243 -6.79 -9.25 -3.94
CA VAL A 243 -6.20 -8.63 -2.73
C VAL A 243 -7.12 -7.54 -2.18
N ALA A 244 -7.70 -6.72 -3.05
CA ALA A 244 -8.59 -5.62 -2.66
C ALA A 244 -9.87 -6.11 -1.96
N LYS A 245 -10.38 -7.31 -2.27
CA LYS A 245 -11.51 -7.95 -1.54
C LYS A 245 -11.18 -8.10 -0.06
N VAL A 246 -9.99 -8.60 0.24
CA VAL A 246 -9.55 -8.83 1.63
C VAL A 246 -9.30 -7.50 2.34
N VAL A 247 -8.65 -6.54 1.68
CA VAL A 247 -8.43 -5.21 2.26
C VAL A 247 -9.75 -4.51 2.57
N ALA A 248 -10.72 -4.54 1.65
CA ALA A 248 -12.03 -3.94 1.86
C ALA A 248 -12.82 -4.65 3.00
N TRP A 249 -12.70 -5.97 3.10
CA TRP A 249 -13.30 -6.72 4.22
C TRP A 249 -12.67 -6.30 5.55
N LEU A 250 -11.35 -6.19 5.64
CA LEU A 250 -10.66 -5.70 6.86
C LEU A 250 -11.06 -4.27 7.24
N CYS A 251 -11.48 -3.47 6.26
CA CYS A 251 -12.00 -2.11 6.47
C CYS A 251 -13.50 -2.07 6.83
N SER A 252 -14.19 -3.19 6.96
CA SER A 252 -15.62 -3.27 7.25
C SER A 252 -15.92 -3.57 8.71
N ASP A 253 -17.21 -3.52 9.08
CA ASP A 253 -17.71 -3.95 10.39
C ASP A 253 -17.56 -5.47 10.60
N GLN A 254 -17.59 -6.25 9.51
CA GLN A 254 -17.49 -7.71 9.56
C GLN A 254 -16.14 -8.18 10.12
N ALA A 255 -15.09 -7.37 9.95
CA ALA A 255 -13.75 -7.64 10.49
C ALA A 255 -13.48 -6.95 11.85
N GLY A 256 -14.51 -6.50 12.56
CA GLY A 256 -14.38 -5.70 13.79
C GLY A 256 -13.59 -6.36 14.93
N LEU A 257 -13.46 -7.69 14.93
CA LEU A 257 -12.65 -8.43 15.90
C LEU A 257 -11.26 -8.81 15.38
N VAL A 258 -10.93 -8.50 14.11
CA VAL A 258 -9.64 -8.79 13.51
C VAL A 258 -8.73 -7.57 13.67
N THR A 259 -7.76 -7.65 14.56
CA THR A 259 -6.76 -6.61 14.79
C THR A 259 -5.41 -7.22 15.15
N ALA A 260 -4.33 -6.48 15.02
CA ALA A 260 -2.96 -6.93 15.27
C ALA A 260 -2.62 -8.23 14.51
N SER A 261 -3.20 -8.40 13.33
CA SER A 261 -3.05 -9.63 12.55
C SER A 261 -2.26 -9.37 11.28
N ARG A 262 -1.40 -10.34 10.93
CA ARG A 262 -0.80 -10.44 9.62
C ARG A 262 -1.60 -11.48 8.81
N VAL A 263 -2.30 -10.98 7.80
CA VAL A 263 -3.11 -11.81 6.90
C VAL A 263 -2.26 -12.18 5.69
N GLU A 264 -1.92 -13.46 5.60
CA GLU A 264 -1.18 -14.02 4.47
C GLU A 264 -2.15 -14.44 3.38
N LEU A 265 -1.91 -13.98 2.16
CA LEU A 265 -2.64 -14.41 0.97
C LEU A 265 -1.73 -15.25 0.07
N SER A 266 -2.27 -16.26 -0.58
CA SER A 266 -1.51 -17.21 -1.41
C SER A 266 -2.20 -17.51 -2.74
#